data_2726bddb67275f593efbd6f89bf3914c
#
_entry.id   2726bddb67275f593efbd6f89bf3914c
#
_cell.length_a   1.000
_cell.length_b   1.000
_cell.length_c   1.000
_cell.angle_alpha   90.00
_cell.angle_beta   90.00
_cell.angle_gamma   90.00
#
_symmetry.space_group_name_H-M   'P 1'
#
loop_
_entity.id
_entity.type
_entity.pdbx_description
1 polymer ?
#
loop_
_entity_poly.entity_id
_entity_poly.type
_entity_poly.pdbx_seq_one_letter_code
_entity_poly.pdbx_strand_id
1 'polypeptide(L)' 'MKFIEIENNLINLDNVTAICKSRVTTICKPREELIRIHFNGRNFTDIKKESEEELNDLWKRLKSLCMGEGEQNE' A
#
# COMPACT_ATOMS: atom_id res chain seq x y z
N MET A 1 -2.92 8.98 -16.58
CA MET A 1 -3.66 8.71 -15.34
C MET A 1 -3.63 7.22 -15.05
N LYS A 2 -3.21 6.86 -13.87
CA LYS A 2 -3.06 5.46 -13.49
C LYS A 2 -3.96 5.15 -12.32
N PHE A 3 -4.70 4.07 -12.45
CA PHE A 3 -5.54 3.58 -11.38
C PHE A 3 -5.16 2.15 -11.05
N ILE A 4 -5.33 1.80 -9.81
CA ILE A 4 -5.15 0.43 -9.37
C ILE A 4 -6.38 0.05 -8.54
N GLU A 5 -6.83 -1.17 -8.70
CA GLU A 5 -7.97 -1.66 -7.95
C GLU A 5 -7.48 -2.52 -6.81
N ILE A 6 -7.86 -2.15 -5.59
CA ILE A 6 -7.51 -2.89 -4.39
C ILE A 6 -8.77 -3.06 -3.58
N GLU A 7 -9.22 -4.29 -3.44
CA GLU A 7 -10.38 -4.62 -2.59
C GLU A 7 -11.58 -3.76 -2.93
N ASN A 8 -11.92 -3.74 -4.21
CA ASN A 8 -13.09 -3.02 -4.71
C ASN A 8 -12.96 -1.51 -4.64
N ASN A 9 -11.76 -1.01 -4.42
CA ASN A 9 -11.51 0.43 -4.44
C ASN A 9 -10.61 0.76 -5.60
N LEU A 10 -11.00 1.77 -6.36
CA LEU A 10 -10.14 2.29 -7.42
C LEU A 10 -9.34 3.44 -6.85
N ILE A 11 -8.04 3.32 -6.92
CA ILE A 11 -7.15 4.31 -6.34
C ILE A 11 -6.39 5.00 -7.46
N ASN A 12 -6.50 6.33 -7.49
CA ASN A 12 -5.81 7.12 -8.47
C ASN A 12 -4.38 7.35 -8.02
N LEU A 13 -3.44 6.72 -8.69
CA LEU A 13 -2.05 6.80 -8.27
C LEU A 13 -1.47 8.20 -8.45
N ASP A 14 -2.09 9.02 -9.28
CA ASP A 14 -1.62 10.39 -9.42
C ASP A 14 -1.85 11.22 -8.17
N ASN A 15 -2.77 10.78 -7.31
CA ASN A 15 -3.05 11.49 -6.07
C ASN A 15 -2.34 10.91 -4.87
N VAL A 16 -1.54 9.87 -5.07
CA VAL A 16 -0.84 9.23 -3.98
C VAL A 16 0.45 9.97 -3.72
N THR A 17 0.66 10.36 -2.47
CA THR A 17 1.86 11.07 -2.09
C THR A 17 2.87 10.16 -1.39
N ALA A 18 2.41 9.11 -0.76
CA ALA A 18 3.32 8.19 -0.07
C ALA A 18 2.62 6.87 0.18
N ILE A 19 3.41 5.82 0.16
CA ILE A 19 2.93 4.48 0.51
C ILE A 19 3.91 3.92 1.50
N CYS A 20 3.42 3.43 2.62
CA CYS A 20 4.31 2.86 3.62
C CYS A 20 3.72 1.60 4.22
N LYS A 21 4.60 0.74 4.69
CA LYS A 21 4.23 -0.44 5.44
C LYS A 21 4.38 -0.11 6.91
N SER A 22 3.32 -0.34 7.65
CA SER A 22 3.32 -0.05 9.07
C SER A 22 3.02 -1.31 9.85
N ARG A 23 3.58 -1.39 11.02
CA ARG A 23 3.30 -2.50 11.93
C ARG A 23 2.52 -1.96 13.10
N VAL A 24 1.37 -2.56 13.34
CA VAL A 24 0.50 -2.15 14.42
C VAL A 24 0.47 -3.24 15.45
N THR A 25 0.58 -2.85 16.70
CA THR A 25 0.54 -3.79 17.82
C THR A 25 -0.69 -3.48 18.65
N THR A 26 -1.54 -4.47 18.80
CA THR A 26 -2.71 -4.34 19.65
C THR A 26 -2.73 -5.52 20.62
N ILE A 27 -3.64 -5.45 21.56
CA ILE A 27 -3.77 -6.53 22.52
C ILE A 27 -4.18 -7.83 21.83
N CYS A 28 -5.10 -7.72 20.88
CA CYS A 28 -5.62 -8.90 20.22
C CYS A 28 -4.68 -9.40 19.13
N LYS A 29 -3.96 -8.48 18.48
CA LYS A 29 -3.08 -8.84 17.38
C LYS A 29 -1.76 -8.13 17.56
N PRO A 30 -0.82 -8.76 18.25
CA PRO A 30 0.43 -8.09 18.56
C PRO A 30 1.33 -7.83 17.36
N ARG A 31 1.06 -8.47 16.24
CA ARG A 31 1.87 -8.25 15.05
C ARG A 31 0.98 -8.15 13.83
N GLU A 32 0.45 -7.00 13.61
CA GLU A 32 -0.37 -6.78 12.43
C GLU A 32 0.33 -5.78 11.54
N GLU A 33 0.57 -6.16 10.30
CA GLU A 33 1.15 -5.27 9.32
C GLU A 33 0.08 -4.79 8.37
N LEU A 34 0.22 -3.56 7.93
CA LEU A 34 -0.70 -3.00 6.96
C LEU A 34 0.07 -2.09 6.02
N ILE A 35 -0.56 -1.79 4.90
CA ILE A 35 -0.02 -0.83 3.95
C ILE A 35 -0.89 0.40 4.03
N ARG A 36 -0.26 1.53 4.30
CA ARG A 36 -0.97 2.80 4.37
C ARG A 36 -0.64 3.63 3.15
N ILE A 37 -1.67 4.05 2.45
CA ILE A 37 -1.53 4.86 1.26
C ILE A 37 -2.01 6.26 1.58
N HIS A 38 -1.10 7.22 1.44
CA HIS A 38 -1.41 8.62 1.70
C HIS A 38 -1.75 9.32 0.40
N PHE A 39 -2.77 10.14 0.45
CA PHE A 39 -3.21 10.90 -0.70
C PHE A 39 -2.98 12.38 -0.45
N ASN A 40 -3.25 13.15 -1.48
CA ASN A 40 -3.18 14.61 -1.34
C ASN A 40 -4.11 15.06 -0.23
N GLY A 41 -3.72 16.13 0.42
CA GLY A 41 -4.48 16.61 1.56
C GLY A 41 -3.99 15.87 2.80
N ARG A 42 -4.85 15.35 3.58
CA ARG A 42 -4.46 14.61 4.78
C ARG A 42 -5.19 13.29 4.84
N ASN A 43 -5.53 12.79 3.68
CA ASN A 43 -6.28 11.56 3.60
C ASN A 43 -5.37 10.37 3.46
N PHE A 44 -5.78 9.26 4.01
CA PHE A 44 -5.06 8.03 3.80
C PHE A 44 -6.04 6.87 3.88
N THR A 45 -5.60 5.71 3.40
CA THR A 45 -6.36 4.49 3.53
C THR A 45 -5.41 3.37 3.94
N ASP A 46 -5.91 2.46 4.74
CA ASP A 46 -5.12 1.33 5.21
C ASP A 46 -5.62 0.07 4.55
N ILE A 47 -4.69 -0.75 4.12
CA ILE A 47 -5.00 -2.03 3.49
C ILE A 47 -4.40 -3.12 4.33
N LYS A 48 -5.26 -4.05 4.76
CA LYS A 48 -4.84 -5.18 5.56
C LYS A 48 -5.10 -6.46 4.79
N LYS A 49 -4.18 -7.38 4.89
CA LYS A 49 -4.34 -8.69 4.28
C LYS A 49 -4.25 -9.74 5.36
N GLU A 50 -4.85 -10.89 5.08
CA GLU A 50 -4.86 -11.95 6.07
C GLU A 50 -3.52 -12.60 6.24
N SER A 51 -2.73 -12.66 5.21
CA SER A 51 -1.42 -13.27 5.32
C SER A 51 -0.36 -12.25 4.98
N GLU A 52 0.79 -12.44 5.59
CA GLU A 52 1.94 -11.58 5.35
C GLU A 52 2.41 -11.69 3.91
N GLU A 53 2.27 -12.89 3.34
CA GLU A 53 2.69 -13.11 1.97
C GLU A 53 1.85 -12.29 1.00
N GLU A 54 0.54 -12.25 1.24
CA GLU A 54 -0.33 -11.44 0.38
C GLU A 54 0.00 -9.97 0.50
N LEU A 55 0.30 -9.53 1.71
CA LEU A 55 0.63 -8.14 1.92
C LEU A 55 1.93 -7.77 1.22
N ASN A 56 2.91 -8.64 1.30
CA ASN A 56 4.18 -8.40 0.64
C ASN A 56 4.05 -8.38 -0.87
N ASP A 57 3.20 -9.24 -1.42
CA ASP A 57 2.97 -9.25 -2.85
C ASP A 57 2.33 -7.93 -3.29
N LEU A 58 1.36 -7.46 -2.52
CA LEU A 58 0.73 -6.19 -2.82
C LEU A 58 1.73 -5.04 -2.70
N TRP A 59 2.58 -5.10 -1.69
CA TRP A 59 3.59 -4.07 -1.49
C TRP A 59 4.52 -3.99 -2.69
N LYS A 60 4.98 -5.13 -3.17
CA LYS A 60 5.86 -5.14 -4.33
C LYS A 60 5.17 -4.60 -5.57
N ARG A 61 3.90 -4.95 -5.72
CA ARG A 61 3.14 -4.48 -6.87
C ARG A 61 2.98 -2.96 -6.82
N LEU A 62 2.67 -2.44 -5.64
CA LEU A 62 2.50 -1.00 -5.49
C LEU A 62 3.80 -0.27 -5.71
N LYS A 63 4.90 -0.82 -5.21
CA LYS A 63 6.19 -0.20 -5.44
C LYS A 63 6.49 -0.11 -6.93
N SER A 64 6.25 -1.20 -7.63
CA SER A 64 6.53 -1.23 -9.05
C SER A 64 5.71 -0.20 -9.81
N LEU A 65 4.44 -0.07 -9.45
CA LEU A 65 3.58 0.88 -10.13
C LEU A 65 3.95 2.31 -9.83
N CYS A 66 4.32 2.59 -8.60
CA CYS A 66 4.62 3.97 -8.21
C CYS A 66 5.99 4.40 -8.67
N MET A 67 6.94 3.48 -8.72
CA MET A 67 8.30 3.82 -9.11
C MET A 67 8.52 3.74 -10.60
N GLY A 68 7.57 3.14 -11.30
CA GLY A 68 7.76 2.97 -12.72
C GLY A 68 8.57 1.73 -13.02
N GLU A 69 8.40 1.24 -14.21
CA GLU A 69 9.08 0.03 -14.61
C GLU A 69 10.52 0.31 -14.92
N GLY A 70 11.37 -0.56 -14.46
CA GLY A 70 12.77 -0.44 -14.70
C GLY A 70 13.49 0.49 -13.79
N GLU A 71 12.83 1.00 -12.81
CA GLU A 71 13.43 1.96 -11.93
C GLU A 71 13.89 1.40 -10.64
N GLN A 72 13.59 0.21 -10.42
CA GLN A 72 13.81 -0.33 -9.10
C GLN A 72 15.20 -0.76 -8.89
N ASN A 73 15.99 -0.52 -9.65
CA ASN A 73 17.23 -0.92 -9.38
C ASN A 73 17.96 -0.03 -8.66
N GLU A 74 17.80 -0.20 -8.16
CA GLU A 74 18.36 0.10 -7.56
C GLU A 74 18.59 -0.06 -7.04
#